data_b99824fd07ce6610516808aa4dcc10a7
#
_entry.id   b99824fd07ce6610516808aa4dcc10a7
#
_cell.length_a   1.000
_cell.length_b   1.000
_cell.length_c   1.000
_cell.angle_alpha   90.00
_cell.angle_beta   90.00
_cell.angle_gamma   90.00
#
_symmetry.space_group_name_H-M   'P 1'
#
loop_
_entity.id
_entity.type
_entity.pdbx_description
1 polymer ?
#
loop_
_entity_poly.entity_id
_entity_poly.type
_entity_poly.pdbx_seq_one_letter_code
_entity_poly.pdbx_strand_id
1 'polypeptide(L)'
;ALIYYVSYTPYGTASGLHAPGMYFTGEYAQIVIENQQFMFGYHSGLVAEHPYSSKWYQWLLDIRPILYYLDYFDDGTRSSFGAFVNPALCWGGLMSLFVLLYTAIFRRDRTAAFILAGYLAQLLPWVLVTRLTFEYHYFPCTVFLLLSLGYCFKLIRLGSRRWRWYLGGFAAVSAALFVLFYPALSGLVVDNAAATKLLGWLPTWPF
;
A
#
# COMPACT_ATOMS: atom_id res chain seq x y z
N ALA A 1 20.59 -4.80 -5.25
CA ALA A 1 20.99 -5.55 -6.45
C ALA A 1 21.53 -6.95 -6.10
N LEU A 2 22.56 -7.10 -5.24
CA LEU A 2 23.21 -8.40 -4.96
C LEU A 2 22.21 -9.42 -4.34
N ILE A 3 21.47 -9.04 -3.30
CA ILE A 3 20.49 -9.92 -2.63
C ILE A 3 19.45 -10.42 -3.65
N TYR A 4 18.98 -9.53 -4.51
CA TYR A 4 18.02 -9.87 -5.57
C TYR A 4 18.62 -10.85 -6.57
N TYR A 5 19.87 -10.63 -7.02
CA TYR A 5 20.57 -11.56 -7.91
C TYR A 5 20.71 -12.96 -7.30
N VAL A 6 21.17 -13.04 -6.05
CA VAL A 6 21.34 -14.30 -5.31
C VAL A 6 19.99 -15.00 -5.04
N SER A 7 18.88 -14.27 -4.94
CA SER A 7 17.56 -14.89 -4.71
C SER A 7 17.08 -15.81 -5.84
N TYR A 8 17.72 -15.76 -7.03
CA TYR A 8 17.47 -16.69 -8.13
C TYR A 8 18.20 -18.03 -7.99
N THR A 9 18.85 -18.29 -6.86
CA THR A 9 19.51 -19.59 -6.54
C THR A 9 18.66 -20.81 -6.90
N PRO A 10 17.34 -20.89 -6.58
CA PRO A 10 16.53 -22.04 -6.93
C PRO A 10 16.47 -22.32 -8.43
N TYR A 11 16.43 -21.28 -9.27
CA TYR A 11 16.45 -21.43 -10.72
C TYR A 11 17.79 -21.95 -11.23
N GLY A 12 18.90 -21.42 -10.69
CA GLY A 12 20.25 -21.92 -11.01
C GLY A 12 20.42 -23.39 -10.63
N THR A 13 19.99 -23.80 -9.45
CA THR A 13 20.07 -25.18 -9.00
C THR A 13 19.17 -26.13 -9.81
N ALA A 14 17.99 -25.67 -10.20
CA ALA A 14 17.11 -26.42 -11.09
C ALA A 14 17.72 -26.64 -12.49
N SER A 15 18.62 -25.77 -12.94
CA SER A 15 19.39 -25.88 -14.16
C SER A 15 20.69 -26.66 -13.99
N GLY A 16 20.94 -27.28 -12.82
CA GLY A 16 22.12 -28.10 -12.54
C GLY A 16 23.36 -27.31 -12.09
N LEU A 17 23.23 -26.00 -11.85
CA LEU A 17 24.31 -25.19 -11.34
C LEU A 17 24.44 -25.28 -9.81
N HIS A 18 25.64 -25.09 -9.27
CA HIS A 18 25.90 -25.21 -7.82
C HIS A 18 26.48 -23.93 -7.21
N ALA A 19 25.86 -23.50 -6.09
CA ALA A 19 26.39 -22.40 -5.28
C ALA A 19 27.67 -22.84 -4.53
N PRO A 20 28.61 -21.91 -4.24
CA PRO A 20 28.56 -20.48 -4.57
C PRO A 20 29.13 -20.12 -5.97
N GLY A 21 29.77 -21.09 -6.64
CA GLY A 21 30.48 -20.83 -7.90
C GLY A 21 29.58 -20.33 -9.02
N MET A 22 28.32 -20.80 -9.07
CA MET A 22 27.36 -20.41 -10.11
C MET A 22 27.11 -18.90 -10.22
N TYR A 23 27.19 -18.16 -9.11
CA TYR A 23 26.90 -16.71 -9.11
C TYR A 23 27.86 -15.88 -9.99
N PHE A 24 29.02 -16.45 -10.33
CA PHE A 24 30.05 -15.82 -11.15
C PHE A 24 30.06 -16.33 -12.58
N THR A 25 29.11 -17.19 -12.96
CA THR A 25 29.01 -17.75 -14.32
C THR A 25 28.08 -16.91 -15.20
N GLY A 26 28.41 -16.83 -16.50
CA GLY A 26 27.52 -16.21 -17.49
C GLY A 26 26.19 -16.92 -17.63
N GLU A 27 26.18 -18.26 -17.43
CA GLU A 27 24.98 -19.07 -17.49
C GLU A 27 23.96 -18.69 -16.40
N TYR A 28 24.41 -18.50 -15.14
CA TYR A 28 23.54 -18.02 -14.07
C TYR A 28 23.02 -16.60 -14.34
N ALA A 29 23.89 -15.70 -14.83
CA ALA A 29 23.46 -14.36 -15.19
C ALA A 29 22.39 -14.36 -16.27
N GLN A 30 22.52 -15.25 -17.26
CA GLN A 30 21.52 -15.43 -18.32
C GLN A 30 20.19 -15.93 -17.76
N ILE A 31 20.19 -16.93 -16.87
CA ILE A 31 18.98 -17.41 -16.18
C ILE A 31 18.25 -16.25 -15.48
N VAL A 32 18.99 -15.39 -14.76
CA VAL A 32 18.38 -14.22 -14.10
C VAL A 32 17.77 -13.26 -15.11
N ILE A 33 18.47 -12.95 -16.21
CA ILE A 33 17.98 -12.05 -17.26
C ILE A 33 16.74 -12.61 -17.95
N GLU A 34 16.74 -13.90 -18.32
CA GLU A 34 15.61 -14.55 -18.97
C GLU A 34 14.37 -14.54 -18.07
N ASN A 35 14.53 -14.79 -16.77
CA ASN A 35 13.43 -14.66 -15.82
C ASN A 35 12.90 -13.23 -15.70
N GLN A 36 13.78 -12.20 -15.77
CA GLN A 36 13.32 -10.80 -15.79
C GLN A 36 12.52 -10.52 -17.08
N GLN A 37 13.01 -10.95 -18.23
CA GLN A 37 12.33 -10.77 -19.51
C GLN A 37 10.98 -11.49 -19.53
N PHE A 38 10.93 -12.71 -19.02
CA PHE A 38 9.68 -13.47 -18.90
C PHE A 38 8.67 -12.74 -18.01
N MET A 39 9.08 -12.32 -16.81
CA MET A 39 8.20 -11.57 -15.89
C MET A 39 7.70 -10.26 -16.50
N PHE A 40 8.59 -9.53 -17.15
CA PHE A 40 8.22 -8.28 -17.82
C PHE A 40 7.22 -8.54 -18.94
N GLY A 41 7.49 -9.51 -19.82
CA GLY A 41 6.60 -9.90 -20.91
C GLY A 41 5.22 -10.36 -20.43
N TYR A 42 5.19 -11.22 -19.39
CA TYR A 42 3.96 -11.66 -18.77
C TYR A 42 3.15 -10.49 -18.20
N HIS A 43 3.79 -9.63 -17.40
CA HIS A 43 3.09 -8.53 -16.77
C HIS A 43 2.71 -7.39 -17.72
N SER A 44 3.46 -7.14 -18.78
CA SER A 44 3.11 -6.12 -19.78
C SER A 44 2.00 -6.57 -20.71
N GLY A 45 1.91 -7.88 -20.98
CA GLY A 45 0.89 -8.48 -21.85
C GLY A 45 -0.39 -8.91 -21.14
N LEU A 46 -0.45 -8.80 -19.81
CA LEU A 46 -1.60 -9.28 -19.04
C LEU A 46 -2.84 -8.43 -19.30
N VAL A 47 -3.80 -8.99 -20.01
CA VAL A 47 -5.15 -8.43 -20.18
C VAL A 47 -6.10 -9.28 -19.36
N ALA A 48 -6.61 -8.71 -18.27
CA ALA A 48 -7.58 -9.36 -17.39
C ALA A 48 -8.54 -8.31 -16.84
N GLU A 49 -9.75 -8.73 -16.52
CA GLU A 49 -10.74 -7.92 -15.82
C GLU A 49 -10.94 -8.47 -14.42
N HIS A 50 -11.08 -7.58 -13.45
CA HIS A 50 -11.40 -7.95 -12.08
C HIS A 50 -12.30 -6.89 -11.45
N PRO A 51 -13.41 -7.26 -10.81
CA PRO A 51 -14.41 -6.34 -10.29
C PRO A 51 -13.84 -5.34 -9.25
N TYR A 52 -12.78 -5.72 -8.56
CA TYR A 52 -12.12 -4.88 -7.54
C TYR A 52 -10.77 -4.32 -7.99
N SER A 53 -10.52 -4.29 -9.31
CA SER A 53 -9.33 -3.61 -9.82
C SER A 53 -9.44 -2.10 -9.59
N SER A 54 -8.30 -1.48 -9.32
CA SER A 54 -8.20 -0.05 -9.06
C SER A 54 -6.95 0.54 -9.65
N LYS A 55 -7.02 1.81 -10.05
CA LYS A 55 -5.89 2.55 -10.63
C LYS A 55 -5.22 3.41 -9.56
N TRP A 56 -3.96 3.74 -9.79
CA TRP A 56 -3.10 4.48 -8.86
C TRP A 56 -3.74 5.75 -8.26
N TYR A 57 -4.53 6.50 -9.02
CA TYR A 57 -5.18 7.72 -8.54
C TYR A 57 -6.35 7.44 -7.57
N GLN A 58 -6.94 6.26 -7.63
CA GLN A 58 -8.01 5.83 -6.71
C GLN A 58 -7.44 5.49 -5.32
N TRP A 59 -6.18 5.03 -5.27
CA TRP A 59 -5.52 4.66 -4.01
C TRP A 59 -5.23 5.85 -3.10
N LEU A 60 -5.02 7.03 -3.69
CA LEU A 60 -4.72 8.26 -2.92
C LEU A 60 -5.81 8.61 -1.91
N LEU A 61 -7.05 8.26 -2.21
CA LEU A 61 -8.23 8.56 -1.39
C LEU A 61 -8.92 7.28 -0.88
N ASP A 62 -8.29 6.11 -1.10
CA ASP A 62 -8.87 4.82 -0.69
C ASP A 62 -10.27 4.61 -1.31
N ILE A 63 -10.42 4.99 -2.60
CA ILE A 63 -11.73 4.99 -3.26
C ILE A 63 -12.22 3.58 -3.55
N ARG A 64 -11.30 2.64 -3.87
CA ARG A 64 -11.67 1.30 -4.31
C ARG A 64 -10.80 0.24 -3.65
N PRO A 65 -11.14 -0.15 -2.41
CA PRO A 65 -10.50 -1.25 -1.70
C PRO A 65 -10.56 -2.56 -2.48
N ILE A 66 -9.59 -3.43 -2.25
CA ILE A 66 -9.67 -4.79 -2.77
C ILE A 66 -10.50 -5.66 -1.83
N LEU A 67 -11.42 -6.42 -2.41
CA LEU A 67 -12.17 -7.46 -1.72
C LEU A 67 -11.62 -8.83 -2.13
N TYR A 68 -11.23 -9.63 -1.15
CA TYR A 68 -10.75 -11.00 -1.35
C TYR A 68 -11.84 -12.04 -1.17
N TYR A 69 -12.80 -11.75 -0.30
CA TYR A 69 -13.87 -12.66 0.05
C TYR A 69 -15.12 -11.90 0.48
N LEU A 70 -16.28 -12.37 0.05
CA LEU A 70 -17.60 -11.90 0.49
C LEU A 70 -18.58 -13.05 0.40
N ASP A 71 -19.25 -13.32 1.49
CA ASP A 71 -20.32 -14.32 1.55
C ASP A 71 -21.49 -13.79 2.37
N TYR A 72 -22.70 -14.18 1.98
CA TYR A 72 -23.96 -13.84 2.63
C TYR A 72 -24.61 -15.10 3.14
N PHE A 73 -25.08 -15.06 4.39
CA PHE A 73 -25.71 -16.19 5.05
C PHE A 73 -27.22 -16.00 5.12
N ASP A 74 -27.95 -17.12 5.22
CA ASP A 74 -29.42 -17.14 5.23
C ASP A 74 -30.04 -16.47 6.47
N ASP A 75 -29.28 -16.30 7.53
CA ASP A 75 -29.66 -15.62 8.76
C ASP A 75 -29.59 -14.07 8.69
N GLY A 76 -29.28 -13.52 7.53
CA GLY A 76 -29.14 -12.07 7.34
C GLY A 76 -27.76 -11.52 7.74
N THR A 77 -26.80 -12.40 8.05
CA THR A 77 -25.41 -12.02 8.31
C THR A 77 -24.56 -12.10 7.06
N ARG A 78 -23.37 -11.51 7.11
CA ARG A 78 -22.35 -11.63 6.06
C ARG A 78 -20.94 -11.70 6.65
N SER A 79 -20.03 -12.27 5.89
CA SER A 79 -18.60 -12.21 6.14
C SER A 79 -17.91 -11.57 4.94
N SER A 80 -17.07 -10.57 5.17
CA SER A 80 -16.27 -9.93 4.15
C SER A 80 -14.80 -9.83 4.59
N PHE A 81 -13.89 -10.06 3.65
CA PHE A 81 -12.46 -9.90 3.90
C PHE A 81 -11.84 -9.09 2.77
N GLY A 82 -11.34 -7.92 3.09
CA GLY A 82 -10.72 -6.99 2.17
C GLY A 82 -9.46 -6.37 2.71
N ALA A 83 -8.77 -5.60 1.86
CA ALA A 83 -7.61 -4.84 2.28
C ALA A 83 -7.71 -3.42 1.75
N PHE A 84 -7.47 -2.47 2.64
CA PHE A 84 -7.48 -1.04 2.40
C PHE A 84 -6.65 -0.31 3.46
N VAL A 85 -6.34 0.95 3.21
CA VAL A 85 -5.57 1.76 4.15
C VAL A 85 -6.52 2.31 5.23
N ASN A 86 -6.05 2.36 6.48
CA ASN A 86 -6.84 3.04 7.53
C ASN A 86 -7.16 4.48 7.09
N PRO A 87 -8.45 4.90 7.06
CA PRO A 87 -8.84 6.20 6.53
C PRO A 87 -8.14 7.40 7.18
N ALA A 88 -7.90 7.36 8.51
CA ALA A 88 -7.16 8.42 9.17
C ALA A 88 -5.72 8.51 8.67
N LEU A 89 -5.07 7.35 8.46
CA LEU A 89 -3.71 7.29 7.91
C LEU A 89 -3.69 7.72 6.45
N CYS A 90 -4.62 7.25 5.63
CA CYS A 90 -4.69 7.56 4.21
C CYS A 90 -4.89 9.05 3.98
N TRP A 91 -5.99 9.60 4.50
CA TRP A 91 -6.36 11.00 4.25
C TRP A 91 -5.50 11.98 5.04
N GLY A 92 -5.20 11.67 6.31
CA GLY A 92 -4.28 12.48 7.12
C GLY A 92 -2.87 12.48 6.55
N GLY A 93 -2.39 11.33 6.09
CA GLY A 93 -1.11 11.17 5.40
C GLY A 93 -1.05 11.96 4.11
N LEU A 94 -2.10 11.89 3.28
CA LEU A 94 -2.19 12.68 2.05
C LEU A 94 -2.13 14.18 2.32
N MET A 95 -2.87 14.66 3.33
CA MET A 95 -2.81 16.07 3.76
C MET A 95 -1.41 16.46 4.25
N SER A 96 -0.73 15.57 4.96
CA SER A 96 0.62 15.82 5.45
C SER A 96 1.66 15.97 4.32
N LEU A 97 1.46 15.33 3.16
CA LEU A 97 2.34 15.49 1.99
C LEU A 97 2.36 16.93 1.46
N PHE A 98 1.25 17.67 1.56
CA PHE A 98 1.25 19.09 1.19
C PHE A 98 2.14 19.93 2.12
N VAL A 99 2.18 19.58 3.42
CA VAL A 99 3.08 20.22 4.37
C VAL A 99 4.53 19.89 4.04
N LEU A 100 4.83 18.63 3.66
CA LEU A 100 6.16 18.23 3.23
C LEU A 100 6.58 18.98 1.96
N LEU A 101 5.69 19.08 0.97
CA LEU A 101 5.94 19.79 -0.27
C LEU A 101 6.30 21.25 0.01
N TYR A 102 5.49 21.92 0.85
CA TYR A 102 5.76 23.30 1.26
C TYR A 102 7.12 23.42 1.96
N THR A 103 7.41 22.57 2.95
CA THR A 103 8.64 22.65 3.72
C THR A 103 9.88 22.26 2.91
N ALA A 104 9.76 21.30 2.00
CA ALA A 104 10.83 20.91 1.09
C ALA A 104 11.22 22.07 0.16
N ILE A 105 10.23 22.73 -0.44
CA ILE A 105 10.47 23.81 -1.42
C ILE A 105 10.87 25.12 -0.72
N PHE A 106 10.02 25.63 0.17
CA PHE A 106 10.18 26.98 0.73
C PHE A 106 11.13 27.03 1.94
N ARG A 107 11.22 25.94 2.72
CA ARG A 107 12.14 25.84 3.87
C ARG A 107 13.39 25.07 3.53
N ARG A 108 13.50 24.50 2.32
CA ARG A 108 14.63 23.66 1.86
C ARG A 108 14.96 22.54 2.85
N ASP A 109 13.93 21.99 3.52
CA ASP A 109 14.10 20.90 4.49
C ASP A 109 14.41 19.58 3.78
N ARG A 110 15.60 19.06 4.00
CA ARG A 110 16.10 17.83 3.37
C ARG A 110 15.30 16.59 3.83
N THR A 111 14.84 16.57 5.09
CA THR A 111 14.05 15.46 5.61
C THR A 111 12.69 15.40 4.92
N ALA A 112 12.02 16.55 4.79
CA ALA A 112 10.76 16.63 4.06
C ALA A 112 10.94 16.22 2.58
N ALA A 113 12.01 16.70 1.92
CA ALA A 113 12.32 16.35 0.54
C ALA A 113 12.58 14.84 0.38
N PHE A 114 13.31 14.22 1.31
CA PHE A 114 13.61 12.79 1.28
C PHE A 114 12.33 11.93 1.42
N ILE A 115 11.46 12.27 2.40
CA ILE A 115 10.20 11.53 2.61
C ILE A 115 9.29 11.67 1.38
N LEU A 116 9.18 12.89 0.84
CA LEU A 116 8.37 13.16 -0.35
C LEU A 116 8.91 12.42 -1.58
N ALA A 117 10.22 12.44 -1.79
CA ALA A 117 10.86 11.69 -2.88
C ALA A 117 10.63 10.19 -2.74
N GLY A 118 10.72 9.63 -1.53
CA GLY A 118 10.42 8.23 -1.25
C GLY A 118 8.97 7.86 -1.57
N TYR A 119 8.01 8.70 -1.17
CA TYR A 119 6.60 8.53 -1.51
C TYR A 119 6.38 8.54 -3.03
N LEU A 120 6.93 9.53 -3.72
CA LEU A 120 6.78 9.66 -5.17
C LEU A 120 7.48 8.51 -5.92
N ALA A 121 8.63 8.05 -5.44
CA ALA A 121 9.33 6.91 -6.03
C ALA A 121 8.52 5.61 -5.95
N GLN A 122 7.66 5.45 -4.94
CA GLN A 122 6.75 4.31 -4.83
C GLN A 122 5.48 4.49 -5.68
N LEU A 123 4.96 5.70 -5.80
CA LEU A 123 3.70 5.98 -6.49
C LEU A 123 3.87 6.16 -8.00
N LEU A 124 4.86 6.94 -8.44
CA LEU A 124 4.98 7.38 -9.84
C LEU A 124 5.14 6.23 -10.85
N PRO A 125 5.83 5.13 -10.57
CA PRO A 125 5.91 4.01 -11.50
C PRO A 125 4.53 3.47 -11.90
N TRP A 126 3.54 3.52 -11.01
CA TRP A 126 2.19 3.04 -11.27
C TRP A 126 1.40 3.90 -12.25
N VAL A 127 1.81 5.15 -12.48
CA VAL A 127 1.22 6.03 -13.49
C VAL A 127 1.41 5.45 -14.90
N LEU A 128 2.52 4.73 -15.11
CA LEU A 128 2.89 4.13 -16.39
C LEU A 128 2.33 2.70 -16.57
N VAL A 129 1.77 2.11 -15.51
CA VAL A 129 1.24 0.75 -15.55
C VAL A 129 -0.18 0.75 -16.08
N THR A 130 -0.38 0.17 -17.24
CA THR A 130 -1.68 0.08 -17.94
C THR A 130 -2.46 -1.18 -17.63
N ARG A 131 -1.78 -2.24 -17.15
CA ARG A 131 -2.41 -3.51 -16.77
C ARG A 131 -3.31 -3.38 -15.55
N LEU A 132 -4.00 -4.45 -15.24
CA LEU A 132 -4.77 -4.64 -14.02
C LEU A 132 -3.91 -4.39 -12.78
N THR A 133 -4.38 -3.51 -11.91
CA THR A 133 -3.74 -3.16 -10.63
C THR A 133 -4.76 -3.15 -9.51
N PHE A 134 -4.28 -3.17 -8.26
CA PHE A 134 -5.11 -3.20 -7.06
C PHE A 134 -4.49 -2.31 -5.99
N GLU A 135 -5.27 -1.92 -5.02
CA GLU A 135 -4.86 -1.01 -3.96
C GLU A 135 -3.67 -1.51 -3.12
N TYR A 136 -3.49 -2.82 -2.96
CA TYR A 136 -2.34 -3.33 -2.21
C TYR A 136 -0.98 -2.91 -2.82
N HIS A 137 -0.93 -2.51 -4.08
CA HIS A 137 0.27 -1.92 -4.68
C HIS A 137 0.64 -0.56 -4.07
N TYR A 138 -0.31 0.09 -3.41
CA TYR A 138 -0.11 1.35 -2.70
C TYR A 138 0.45 1.16 -1.29
N PHE A 139 0.40 -0.03 -0.71
CA PHE A 139 0.84 -0.26 0.66
C PHE A 139 2.28 0.16 0.96
N PRO A 140 3.27 0.02 0.06
CA PRO A 140 4.59 0.60 0.28
C PRO A 140 4.57 2.13 0.47
N CYS A 141 3.63 2.83 -0.16
CA CYS A 141 3.46 4.28 0.03
C CYS A 141 3.01 4.63 1.45
N THR A 142 2.29 3.73 2.15
CA THR A 142 1.78 3.99 3.52
C THR A 142 2.90 4.20 4.53
N VAL A 143 4.07 3.59 4.32
CA VAL A 143 5.27 3.85 5.13
C VAL A 143 5.65 5.33 5.06
N PHE A 144 5.64 5.90 3.87
CA PHE A 144 5.97 7.32 3.67
C PHE A 144 4.85 8.25 4.15
N LEU A 145 3.59 7.81 4.10
CA LEU A 145 2.48 8.55 4.74
C LEU A 145 2.66 8.62 6.26
N LEU A 146 3.06 7.50 6.89
CA LEU A 146 3.37 7.48 8.34
C LEU A 146 4.55 8.39 8.68
N LEU A 147 5.64 8.34 7.89
CA LEU A 147 6.79 9.22 8.06
C LEU A 147 6.41 10.70 7.88
N SER A 148 5.55 11.00 6.92
CA SER A 148 5.01 12.33 6.64
C SER A 148 4.19 12.86 7.82
N LEU A 149 3.28 12.05 8.38
CA LEU A 149 2.54 12.37 9.60
C LEU A 149 3.49 12.59 10.79
N GLY A 150 4.48 11.71 10.98
CA GLY A 150 5.50 11.86 12.01
C GLY A 150 6.28 13.17 11.89
N TYR A 151 6.61 13.58 10.66
CA TYR A 151 7.22 14.88 10.39
C TYR A 151 6.29 16.04 10.78
N CYS A 152 5.01 15.97 10.42
CA CYS A 152 4.04 16.99 10.81
C CYS A 152 3.89 17.08 12.34
N PHE A 153 3.83 15.96 13.05
CA PHE A 153 3.79 15.95 14.52
C PHE A 153 5.08 16.49 15.15
N LYS A 154 6.23 16.29 14.53
CA LYS A 154 7.49 16.97 14.93
C LYS A 154 7.34 18.49 14.83
N LEU A 155 6.78 19.01 13.74
CA LEU A 155 6.54 20.46 13.59
C LEU A 155 5.54 20.98 14.65
N ILE A 156 4.45 20.26 14.88
CA ILE A 156 3.46 20.62 15.92
C ILE A 156 4.10 20.62 17.30
N ARG A 157 4.97 19.65 17.60
CA ARG A 157 5.72 19.60 18.86
C ARG A 157 6.59 20.82 19.08
N LEU A 158 7.25 21.32 18.03
CA LEU A 158 8.10 22.50 18.11
C LEU A 158 7.28 23.79 18.29
N GLY A 159 6.04 23.83 17.77
CA GLY A 159 5.17 25.02 17.79
C GLY A 159 4.10 25.03 18.90
N SER A 160 3.84 23.90 19.58
CA SER A 160 2.72 23.80 20.52
C SER A 160 3.01 22.89 21.72
N ARG A 161 2.70 23.34 22.92
CA ARG A 161 2.73 22.53 24.14
C ARG A 161 1.67 21.41 24.14
N ARG A 162 0.60 21.56 23.32
CA ARG A 162 -0.52 20.63 23.22
C ARG A 162 -0.25 19.46 22.24
N TRP A 163 0.96 19.30 21.71
CA TRP A 163 1.31 18.31 20.71
C TRP A 163 0.91 16.87 21.09
N ARG A 164 0.97 16.53 22.39
CA ARG A 164 0.57 15.22 22.90
C ARG A 164 -0.92 14.94 22.71
N TRP A 165 -1.75 15.98 22.83
CA TRP A 165 -3.19 15.87 22.60
C TRP A 165 -3.49 15.65 21.12
N TYR A 166 -2.80 16.35 20.22
CA TYR A 166 -2.97 16.16 18.78
C TYR A 166 -2.51 14.76 18.34
N LEU A 167 -1.34 14.31 18.81
CA LEU A 167 -0.84 12.96 18.52
C LEU A 167 -1.76 11.90 19.13
N GLY A 168 -2.14 12.04 20.41
CA GLY A 168 -3.03 11.12 21.10
C GLY A 168 -4.41 11.05 20.45
N GLY A 169 -4.98 12.21 20.05
CA GLY A 169 -6.25 12.27 19.34
C GLY A 169 -6.19 11.57 17.98
N PHE A 170 -5.14 11.82 17.21
CA PHE A 170 -4.94 11.12 15.93
C PHE A 170 -4.80 9.61 16.11
N ALA A 171 -4.01 9.17 17.09
CA ALA A 171 -3.84 7.75 17.42
C ALA A 171 -5.16 7.12 17.88
N ALA A 172 -5.94 7.82 18.71
CA ALA A 172 -7.24 7.34 19.15
C ALA A 172 -8.25 7.20 18.00
N VAL A 173 -8.30 8.18 17.09
CA VAL A 173 -9.14 8.10 15.89
C VAL A 173 -8.70 6.94 15.00
N SER A 174 -7.39 6.79 14.75
CA SER A 174 -6.88 5.67 13.95
C SER A 174 -7.21 4.31 14.57
N ALA A 175 -7.09 4.18 15.89
CA ALA A 175 -7.45 2.97 16.62
C ALA A 175 -8.97 2.70 16.56
N ALA A 176 -9.79 3.73 16.74
CA ALA A 176 -11.25 3.61 16.65
C ALA A 176 -11.69 3.16 15.25
N LEU A 177 -11.08 3.72 14.20
CA LEU A 177 -11.34 3.30 12.81
C LEU A 177 -10.86 1.88 12.54
N PHE A 178 -9.70 1.48 13.09
CA PHE A 178 -9.26 0.10 12.99
C PHE A 178 -10.26 -0.87 13.62
N VAL A 179 -10.77 -0.56 14.82
CA VAL A 179 -11.79 -1.39 15.50
C VAL A 179 -13.09 -1.40 14.69
N LEU A 180 -13.54 -0.25 14.18
CA LEU A 180 -14.75 -0.15 13.36
C LEU A 180 -14.66 -1.03 12.11
N PHE A 181 -13.56 -0.98 11.39
CA PHE A 181 -13.36 -1.73 10.15
C PHE A 181 -12.79 -3.13 10.36
N TYR A 182 -12.50 -3.53 11.61
CA TYR A 182 -11.93 -4.83 11.91
C TYR A 182 -12.73 -6.02 11.33
N PRO A 183 -14.08 -6.01 11.31
CA PRO A 183 -14.83 -7.07 10.67
C PRO A 183 -14.48 -7.25 9.19
N ALA A 184 -14.37 -6.15 8.43
CA ALA A 184 -14.00 -6.18 7.01
C ALA A 184 -12.53 -6.54 6.76
N LEU A 185 -11.66 -6.40 7.76
CA LEU A 185 -10.25 -6.77 7.67
C LEU A 185 -9.97 -8.21 8.11
N SER A 186 -10.89 -8.82 8.88
CA SER A 186 -10.67 -10.13 9.52
C SER A 186 -11.60 -11.22 9.02
N GLY A 187 -12.65 -10.88 8.26
CA GLY A 187 -13.67 -11.85 7.85
C GLY A 187 -14.65 -12.23 8.96
N LEU A 188 -14.77 -11.41 10.00
CA LEU A 188 -15.77 -11.65 11.04
C LEU A 188 -17.18 -11.59 10.47
N VAL A 189 -18.04 -12.52 10.92
CA VAL A 189 -19.45 -12.54 10.56
C VAL A 189 -20.17 -11.43 11.33
N VAL A 190 -20.89 -10.59 10.59
CA VAL A 190 -21.61 -9.43 11.13
C VAL A 190 -22.99 -9.31 10.47
N ASP A 191 -23.90 -8.60 11.12
CA ASP A 191 -25.21 -8.25 10.52
C ASP A 191 -25.02 -7.45 9.23
N ASN A 192 -25.67 -7.88 8.16
CA ASN A 192 -25.48 -7.30 6.83
C ASN A 192 -25.96 -5.84 6.76
N ALA A 193 -27.07 -5.50 7.39
CA ALA A 193 -27.62 -4.15 7.37
C ALA A 193 -26.73 -3.18 8.19
N ALA A 194 -26.27 -3.63 9.35
CA ALA A 194 -25.34 -2.87 10.18
C ALA A 194 -24.00 -2.65 9.46
N ALA A 195 -23.44 -3.68 8.86
CA ALA A 195 -22.18 -3.59 8.12
C ALA A 195 -22.30 -2.60 6.93
N THR A 196 -23.33 -2.72 6.11
CA THR A 196 -23.56 -1.80 4.97
C THR A 196 -23.66 -0.35 5.43
N LYS A 197 -24.34 -0.10 6.55
CA LYS A 197 -24.50 1.26 7.09
C LYS A 197 -23.23 1.83 7.71
N LEU A 198 -22.46 1.01 8.40
CA LEU A 198 -21.29 1.45 9.19
C LEU A 198 -19.99 1.42 8.40
N LEU A 199 -19.82 0.48 7.47
CA LEU A 199 -18.57 0.25 6.76
C LEU A 199 -18.59 0.79 5.32
N GLY A 200 -19.75 0.91 4.70
CA GLY A 200 -19.93 1.41 3.33
C GLY A 200 -19.83 2.94 3.23
N TRP A 201 -18.67 3.52 3.60
CA TRP A 201 -18.49 4.98 3.57
C TRP A 201 -18.46 5.57 2.17
N LEU A 202 -17.97 4.83 1.20
CA LEU A 202 -17.97 5.22 -0.20
C LEU A 202 -18.79 4.21 -1.01
N PRO A 203 -19.48 4.64 -2.09
CA PRO A 203 -20.30 3.73 -2.91
C PRO A 203 -19.52 2.57 -3.54
N THR A 204 -18.20 2.68 -3.59
CA THR A 204 -17.28 1.70 -4.15
C THR A 204 -16.69 0.75 -3.11
N TRP A 205 -17.01 0.96 -1.83
CA TRP A 205 -16.55 0.10 -0.75
C TRP A 205 -17.47 -1.12 -0.64
N PRO A 206 -16.93 -2.33 -0.76
CA PRO A 206 -17.72 -3.56 -0.90
C PRO A 206 -18.12 -4.22 0.43
N PHE A 207 -17.86 -3.56 1.57
CA PHE A 207 -18.11 -4.13 2.91
C PHE A 207 -19.26 -3.50 3.64
#